data_3de2c311deded6d770358a83c30fed9d
#
_entry.id   3de2c311deded6d770358a83c30fed9d
#
_cell.length_a   1.000
_cell.length_b   1.000
_cell.length_c   1.000
_cell.angle_alpha   90.00
_cell.angle_beta   90.00
_cell.angle_gamma   90.00
#
_symmetry.space_group_name_H-M   'P 1'
#
loop_
_entity.id
_entity.type
_entity.pdbx_description
1 polymer ?
#
loop_
_entity_poly.entity_id
_entity_poly.type
_entity_poly.pdbx_seq_one_letter_code
_entity_poly.pdbx_strand_id
1 'polypeptide(L)'
;MSRAVLATLALCCSLAVQADQHQQDLAYSLGVRLGERLHEEIPDLPLSELLAGLRQAYEGKPLRLEAARIEQLLDEHEARIQASPQRHTRAIEAEQRFLAEESRRPDVRALANGVLVTELSPGSEVKPTARSRVQVSYRGELADGSVFDESTTPQWFRLDSLIAGWRSALLQMPKGAHWRLVIPSDQAYGEDGAGDLIPPHAPLVFDLRLLDVAD
;
A
#
# COMPACT_ATOMS: atom_id res chain seq x y z
N MET A 1 61.56 15.37 11.67
CA MET A 1 60.47 14.89 10.78
C MET A 1 59.70 13.68 11.30
N SER A 2 59.73 13.35 12.61
CA SER A 2 59.10 12.12 13.15
C SER A 2 57.81 12.30 13.91
N ARG A 3 57.36 13.52 14.22
CA ARG A 3 56.14 13.77 15.01
C ARG A 3 54.87 13.91 14.19
N ALA A 4 54.95 14.26 12.92
CA ALA A 4 53.76 14.44 12.06
C ALA A 4 53.21 13.12 11.48
N VAL A 5 54.04 12.09 11.34
CA VAL A 5 53.62 10.77 10.78
C VAL A 5 52.83 9.95 11.81
N LEU A 6 53.11 10.10 13.11
CA LEU A 6 52.37 9.39 14.16
C LEU A 6 50.96 9.92 14.41
N ALA A 7 50.71 11.21 14.19
CA ALA A 7 49.41 11.81 14.36
C ALA A 7 48.41 11.41 13.24
N THR A 8 48.88 11.22 12.00
CA THR A 8 48.04 10.81 10.87
C THR A 8 47.66 9.33 10.94
N LEU A 9 48.49 8.46 11.47
CA LEU A 9 48.14 7.03 11.64
C LEU A 9 47.09 6.83 12.72
N ALA A 10 47.15 7.58 13.82
CA ALA A 10 46.17 7.49 14.92
C ALA A 10 44.76 7.98 14.49
N LEU A 11 44.68 8.97 13.60
CA LEU A 11 43.38 9.51 13.11
C LEU A 11 42.73 8.55 12.12
N CYS A 12 43.48 7.86 11.26
CA CYS A 12 42.90 6.84 10.36
C CYS A 12 42.37 5.60 11.10
N CYS A 13 43.04 5.17 12.17
CA CYS A 13 42.54 4.04 12.99
C CYS A 13 41.26 4.37 13.73
N SER A 14 41.07 5.59 14.21
CA SER A 14 39.85 5.99 14.90
C SER A 14 38.64 6.06 13.97
N LEU A 15 38.80 6.50 12.73
CA LEU A 15 37.70 6.54 11.74
C LEU A 15 37.29 5.13 11.26
N ALA A 16 38.26 4.21 11.13
CA ALA A 16 37.97 2.82 10.76
C ALA A 16 37.18 2.09 11.89
N VAL A 17 37.56 2.30 13.13
CA VAL A 17 36.86 1.71 14.31
C VAL A 17 35.45 2.27 14.45
N GLN A 18 35.23 3.57 14.21
CA GLN A 18 33.90 4.17 14.24
C GLN A 18 32.99 3.67 13.09
N ALA A 19 33.53 3.44 11.91
CA ALA A 19 32.80 2.89 10.78
C ALA A 19 32.36 1.45 11.05
N ASP A 20 33.21 0.64 11.66
CA ASP A 20 32.91 -0.74 12.05
C ASP A 20 31.82 -0.80 13.13
N GLN A 21 31.92 0.06 14.16
CA GLN A 21 30.92 0.15 15.20
C GLN A 21 29.55 0.57 14.65
N HIS A 22 29.50 1.55 13.74
CA HIS A 22 28.26 1.98 13.11
C HIS A 22 27.59 0.85 12.31
N GLN A 23 28.37 0.06 11.58
CA GLN A 23 27.86 -1.12 10.86
C GLN A 23 27.30 -2.19 11.81
N GLN A 24 27.96 -2.43 12.94
CA GLN A 24 27.47 -3.38 13.95
C GLN A 24 26.18 -2.90 14.59
N ASP A 25 26.08 -1.63 14.93
CA ASP A 25 24.87 -1.02 15.52
C ASP A 25 23.71 -1.04 14.51
N LEU A 26 23.98 -0.76 13.24
CA LEU A 26 22.98 -0.87 12.17
C LEU A 26 22.47 -2.31 12.01
N ALA A 27 23.39 -3.28 11.95
CA ALA A 27 23.03 -4.69 11.80
C ALA A 27 22.20 -5.18 13.00
N TYR A 28 22.57 -4.79 14.23
CA TYR A 28 21.77 -5.08 15.41
C TYR A 28 20.38 -4.45 15.36
N SER A 29 20.29 -3.19 14.97
CA SER A 29 19.02 -2.46 14.85
C SER A 29 18.08 -3.07 13.81
N LEU A 30 18.62 -3.53 12.67
CA LEU A 30 17.85 -4.28 11.66
C LEU A 30 17.34 -5.61 12.23
N GLY A 31 18.19 -6.31 13.01
CA GLY A 31 17.78 -7.53 13.70
C GLY A 31 16.65 -7.31 14.70
N VAL A 32 16.70 -6.25 15.49
CA VAL A 32 15.62 -5.87 16.43
C VAL A 32 14.31 -5.63 15.68
N ARG A 33 14.33 -4.79 14.64
CA ARG A 33 13.14 -4.49 13.84
C ARG A 33 12.53 -5.73 13.19
N LEU A 34 13.39 -6.62 12.65
CA LEU A 34 12.94 -7.88 12.09
C LEU A 34 12.34 -8.80 13.15
N GLY A 35 12.97 -8.88 14.32
CA GLY A 35 12.50 -9.70 15.42
C GLY A 35 11.15 -9.25 15.99
N GLU A 36 10.96 -7.94 16.18
CA GLU A 36 9.70 -7.34 16.62
C GLU A 36 8.56 -7.69 15.65
N ARG A 37 8.78 -7.45 14.36
CA ARG A 37 7.80 -7.76 13.32
C ARG A 37 7.44 -9.25 13.25
N LEU A 38 8.45 -10.14 13.27
CA LEU A 38 8.23 -11.58 13.23
C LEU A 38 7.50 -12.08 14.47
N HIS A 39 7.78 -11.51 15.65
CA HIS A 39 7.06 -11.87 16.88
C HIS A 39 5.59 -11.48 16.82
N GLU A 40 5.26 -10.34 16.22
CA GLU A 40 3.87 -9.92 16.02
C GLU A 40 3.13 -10.79 14.99
N GLU A 41 3.80 -11.16 13.89
CA GLU A 41 3.19 -11.94 12.81
C GLU A 41 3.13 -13.44 13.12
N ILE A 42 4.18 -14.00 13.77
CA ILE A 42 4.35 -15.45 14.01
C ILE A 42 4.97 -15.66 15.40
N PRO A 43 4.21 -15.51 16.50
CA PRO A 43 4.75 -15.52 17.87
C PRO A 43 5.45 -16.84 18.26
N ASP A 44 5.06 -17.97 17.66
CA ASP A 44 5.59 -19.30 17.99
C ASP A 44 6.67 -19.78 17.00
N LEU A 45 7.28 -18.87 16.22
CA LEU A 45 8.30 -19.24 15.24
C LEU A 45 9.57 -19.76 15.91
N PRO A 46 10.11 -20.94 15.55
CA PRO A 46 11.37 -21.46 16.08
C PRO A 46 12.55 -20.58 15.67
N LEU A 47 12.99 -19.68 16.56
CA LEU A 47 14.02 -18.68 16.26
C LEU A 47 15.34 -19.31 15.82
N SER A 48 15.72 -20.48 16.33
CA SER A 48 16.94 -21.19 15.91
C SER A 48 16.94 -21.59 14.44
N GLU A 49 15.78 -22.03 13.92
CA GLU A 49 15.61 -22.43 12.53
C GLU A 49 15.59 -21.21 11.60
N LEU A 50 14.92 -20.14 12.01
CA LEU A 50 14.93 -18.86 11.31
C LEU A 50 16.37 -18.34 11.15
N LEU A 51 17.15 -18.30 12.25
CA LEU A 51 18.53 -17.82 12.23
C LEU A 51 19.43 -18.72 11.38
N ALA A 52 19.19 -20.03 11.37
CA ALA A 52 19.93 -20.96 10.51
C ALA A 52 19.67 -20.69 9.02
N GLY A 53 18.41 -20.53 8.63
CA GLY A 53 18.04 -20.20 7.25
C GLY A 53 18.56 -18.83 6.82
N LEU A 54 18.40 -17.80 7.65
CA LEU A 54 18.93 -16.47 7.42
C LEU A 54 20.45 -16.48 7.19
N ARG A 55 21.19 -17.19 8.04
CA ARG A 55 22.65 -17.31 7.92
C ARG A 55 23.06 -18.02 6.63
N GLN A 56 22.42 -19.15 6.31
CA GLN A 56 22.73 -19.89 5.08
C GLN A 56 22.50 -19.04 3.83
N ALA A 57 21.36 -18.36 3.77
CA ALA A 57 21.02 -17.48 2.65
C ALA A 57 21.97 -16.29 2.54
N TYR A 58 22.27 -15.61 3.64
CA TYR A 58 23.15 -14.45 3.68
C TYR A 58 24.60 -14.77 3.28
N GLU A 59 25.10 -15.95 3.68
CA GLU A 59 26.46 -16.41 3.37
C GLU A 59 26.56 -17.10 2.00
N GLY A 60 25.46 -17.22 1.24
CA GLY A 60 25.42 -17.93 -0.05
C GLY A 60 25.72 -19.43 0.07
N LYS A 61 25.45 -20.03 1.23
CA LYS A 61 25.64 -21.46 1.48
C LYS A 61 24.47 -22.29 0.92
N PRO A 62 24.70 -23.58 0.61
CA PRO A 62 23.61 -24.48 0.23
C PRO A 62 22.48 -24.47 1.26
N LEU A 63 21.27 -24.27 0.81
CA LEU A 63 20.08 -24.29 1.69
C LEU A 63 19.73 -25.74 2.04
N ARG A 64 19.19 -25.93 3.26
CA ARG A 64 18.74 -27.25 3.75
C ARG A 64 17.49 -27.74 3.04
N LEU A 65 16.62 -26.81 2.61
CA LEU A 65 15.41 -27.11 1.85
C LEU A 65 15.62 -26.73 0.40
N GLU A 66 14.99 -27.48 -0.50
CA GLU A 66 14.93 -27.16 -1.92
C GLU A 66 14.05 -25.92 -2.16
N ALA A 67 14.35 -25.16 -3.20
CA ALA A 67 13.64 -23.91 -3.53
C ALA A 67 12.13 -24.13 -3.64
N ALA A 68 11.70 -25.16 -4.36
CA ALA A 68 10.28 -25.49 -4.52
C ALA A 68 9.57 -25.75 -3.18
N ARG A 69 10.26 -26.37 -2.21
CA ARG A 69 9.67 -26.61 -0.88
C ARG A 69 9.60 -25.33 -0.04
N ILE A 70 10.56 -24.42 -0.20
CA ILE A 70 10.53 -23.10 0.44
C ILE A 70 9.33 -22.32 -0.06
N GLU A 71 9.17 -22.20 -1.38
CA GLU A 71 8.02 -21.52 -2.01
C GLU A 71 6.69 -22.12 -1.51
N GLN A 72 6.54 -23.42 -1.59
CA GLN A 72 5.32 -24.10 -1.13
C GLN A 72 4.98 -23.77 0.34
N LEU A 73 5.96 -23.77 1.24
CA LEU A 73 5.74 -23.48 2.66
C LEU A 73 5.35 -22.01 2.90
N LEU A 74 5.92 -21.10 2.11
CA LEU A 74 5.59 -19.68 2.18
C LEU A 74 4.17 -19.44 1.66
N ASP A 75 3.79 -20.03 0.54
CA ASP A 75 2.44 -19.95 -0.02
C ASP A 75 1.38 -20.52 0.94
N GLU A 76 1.65 -21.71 1.53
CA GLU A 76 0.76 -22.33 2.53
C GLU A 76 0.61 -21.44 3.78
N HIS A 77 1.69 -20.78 4.20
CA HIS A 77 1.68 -19.87 5.34
C HIS A 77 0.90 -18.60 5.02
N GLU A 78 1.14 -17.99 3.86
CA GLU A 78 0.43 -16.80 3.39
C GLU A 78 -1.07 -17.06 3.25
N ALA A 79 -1.47 -18.16 2.62
CA ALA A 79 -2.88 -18.56 2.52
C ALA A 79 -3.54 -18.71 3.89
N ARG A 80 -2.81 -19.26 4.89
CA ARG A 80 -3.31 -19.39 6.27
C ARG A 80 -3.50 -18.04 6.95
N ILE A 81 -2.55 -17.13 6.75
CA ILE A 81 -2.64 -15.76 7.28
C ILE A 81 -3.81 -15.02 6.63
N GLN A 82 -3.96 -15.12 5.32
CA GLN A 82 -5.05 -14.49 4.57
C GLN A 82 -6.42 -14.98 5.05
N ALA A 83 -6.57 -16.27 5.30
CA ALA A 83 -7.80 -16.89 5.80
C ALA A 83 -8.06 -16.66 7.31
N SER A 84 -7.16 -15.96 8.04
CA SER A 84 -7.31 -15.83 9.49
C SER A 84 -8.41 -14.82 9.85
N PRO A 85 -9.37 -15.18 10.75
CA PRO A 85 -10.41 -14.26 11.22
C PRO A 85 -9.86 -12.96 11.81
N GLN A 86 -8.70 -13.04 12.47
CA GLN A 86 -8.05 -11.88 13.07
C GLN A 86 -7.57 -10.86 12.03
N ARG A 87 -7.06 -11.34 10.87
CA ARG A 87 -6.64 -10.45 9.79
C ARG A 87 -7.85 -9.75 9.16
N HIS A 88 -8.92 -10.50 8.92
CA HIS A 88 -10.18 -9.97 8.42
C HIS A 88 -10.73 -8.87 9.34
N THR A 89 -10.81 -9.13 10.66
CA THR A 89 -11.26 -8.14 11.62
C THR A 89 -10.37 -6.88 11.62
N ARG A 90 -9.04 -7.07 11.64
CA ARG A 90 -8.09 -5.94 11.61
C ARG A 90 -8.21 -5.09 10.33
N ALA A 91 -8.45 -5.74 9.18
CA ALA A 91 -8.62 -5.03 7.91
C ALA A 91 -9.89 -4.15 7.94
N ILE A 92 -11.01 -4.69 8.42
CA ILE A 92 -12.27 -3.94 8.60
C ILE A 92 -12.07 -2.78 9.57
N GLU A 93 -11.43 -2.99 10.71
CA GLU A 93 -11.17 -1.93 11.68
C GLU A 93 -10.24 -0.84 11.12
N ALA A 94 -9.24 -1.23 10.31
CA ALA A 94 -8.35 -0.29 9.63
C ALA A 94 -9.09 0.55 8.59
N GLU A 95 -9.95 -0.07 7.79
CA GLU A 95 -10.83 0.63 6.85
C GLU A 95 -11.74 1.63 7.58
N GLN A 96 -12.42 1.19 8.64
CA GLN A 96 -13.33 2.05 9.41
C GLN A 96 -12.61 3.27 10.00
N ARG A 97 -11.42 3.07 10.55
CA ARG A 97 -10.59 4.18 11.06
C ARG A 97 -10.21 5.16 9.96
N PHE A 98 -9.72 4.64 8.83
CA PHE A 98 -9.34 5.46 7.69
C PHE A 98 -10.51 6.29 7.16
N LEU A 99 -11.68 5.68 6.93
CA LEU A 99 -12.88 6.36 6.48
C LEU A 99 -13.35 7.42 7.49
N ALA A 100 -13.28 7.12 8.79
CA ALA A 100 -13.62 8.06 9.85
C ALA A 100 -12.67 9.27 9.89
N GLU A 101 -11.38 9.07 9.66
CA GLU A 101 -10.39 10.15 9.57
C GLU A 101 -10.62 11.02 8.33
N GLU A 102 -10.80 10.39 7.17
CA GLU A 102 -11.07 11.10 5.91
C GLU A 102 -12.37 11.91 5.96
N SER A 103 -13.42 11.37 6.59
CA SER A 103 -14.71 12.07 6.71
C SER A 103 -14.65 13.34 7.58
N ARG A 104 -13.66 13.49 8.45
CA ARG A 104 -13.44 14.68 9.29
C ARG A 104 -12.68 15.79 8.61
N ARG A 105 -12.12 15.52 7.43
CA ARG A 105 -11.36 16.55 6.70
C ARG A 105 -12.31 17.68 6.25
N PRO A 106 -11.83 18.94 6.26
CA PRO A 106 -12.62 20.05 5.74
C PRO A 106 -12.94 19.79 4.25
N ASP A 107 -14.10 20.28 3.81
CA ASP A 107 -14.57 20.19 2.41
C ASP A 107 -14.88 18.78 1.90
N VAL A 108 -14.93 17.78 2.78
CA VAL A 108 -15.37 16.43 2.46
C VAL A 108 -16.89 16.31 2.62
N ARG A 109 -17.56 15.79 1.60
CA ARG A 109 -18.97 15.40 1.67
C ARG A 109 -19.12 13.90 1.41
N ALA A 110 -20.03 13.26 2.11
CA ALA A 110 -20.38 11.86 1.88
C ALA A 110 -21.54 11.74 0.88
N LEU A 111 -21.44 10.79 -0.04
CA LEU A 111 -22.57 10.34 -0.86
C LEU A 111 -23.42 9.33 -0.06
N ALA A 112 -24.62 9.05 -0.54
CA ALA A 112 -25.56 8.15 0.13
C ALA A 112 -25.04 6.72 0.35
N ASN A 113 -24.09 6.28 -0.48
CA ASN A 113 -23.44 4.97 -0.39
C ASN A 113 -22.09 4.99 0.36
N GLY A 114 -21.79 6.05 1.10
CA GLY A 114 -20.59 6.16 1.92
C GLY A 114 -19.33 6.63 1.19
N VAL A 115 -19.37 6.80 -0.13
CA VAL A 115 -18.23 7.38 -0.88
C VAL A 115 -18.02 8.83 -0.42
N LEU A 116 -16.77 9.15 -0.06
CA LEU A 116 -16.38 10.50 0.33
C LEU A 116 -15.82 11.26 -0.86
N VAL A 117 -16.23 12.50 -1.01
CA VAL A 117 -15.89 13.36 -2.14
C VAL A 117 -15.32 14.68 -1.63
N THR A 118 -14.16 15.04 -2.16
CA THR A 118 -13.59 16.41 -2.06
C THR A 118 -13.53 17.00 -3.46
N GLU A 119 -14.19 18.12 -3.70
CA GLU A 119 -14.12 18.85 -4.94
C GLU A 119 -12.86 19.71 -4.97
N LEU A 120 -11.89 19.36 -5.82
CA LEU A 120 -10.62 20.07 -5.97
C LEU A 120 -10.72 21.20 -6.99
N SER A 121 -11.53 21.01 -8.03
CA SER A 121 -11.93 22.09 -8.94
C SER A 121 -13.32 21.82 -9.52
N PRO A 122 -14.12 22.88 -9.74
CA PRO A 122 -15.46 22.76 -10.31
C PRO A 122 -15.40 22.39 -11.80
N GLY A 123 -16.51 21.86 -12.31
CA GLY A 123 -16.73 21.61 -13.74
C GLY A 123 -17.83 22.48 -14.31
N SER A 124 -18.32 22.08 -15.49
CA SER A 124 -19.47 22.66 -16.17
C SER A 124 -20.79 22.16 -15.55
N GLU A 125 -21.94 22.51 -16.16
CA GLU A 125 -23.25 21.97 -15.75
C GLU A 125 -23.54 20.57 -16.28
N VAL A 126 -22.77 20.09 -17.27
CA VAL A 126 -22.99 18.78 -17.92
C VAL A 126 -22.53 17.65 -17.02
N LYS A 127 -23.41 16.69 -16.73
CA LYS A 127 -23.14 15.48 -15.95
C LYS A 127 -23.45 14.22 -16.76
N PRO A 128 -22.74 13.11 -16.49
CA PRO A 128 -23.07 11.82 -17.11
C PRO A 128 -24.44 11.29 -16.68
N THR A 129 -25.05 10.52 -17.56
CA THR A 129 -26.19 9.64 -17.27
C THR A 129 -25.72 8.20 -17.05
N ALA A 130 -26.57 7.31 -16.57
CA ALA A 130 -26.21 5.91 -16.34
C ALA A 130 -25.74 5.14 -17.59
N ARG A 131 -26.03 5.65 -18.80
CA ARG A 131 -25.67 5.03 -20.08
C ARG A 131 -24.49 5.72 -20.77
N SER A 132 -24.05 6.86 -20.25
CA SER A 132 -22.97 7.64 -20.85
C SER A 132 -21.64 6.90 -20.81
N ARG A 133 -20.80 7.24 -21.78
CA ARG A 133 -19.36 6.99 -21.71
C ARG A 133 -18.67 8.22 -21.14
N VAL A 134 -17.68 8.01 -20.33
CA VAL A 134 -16.90 9.07 -19.67
C VAL A 134 -15.44 8.98 -20.07
N GLN A 135 -14.84 10.12 -20.37
CA GLN A 135 -13.40 10.23 -20.53
C GLN A 135 -12.79 10.78 -19.26
N VAL A 136 -11.88 10.05 -18.68
CA VAL A 136 -11.24 10.43 -17.41
C VAL A 136 -9.73 10.31 -17.48
N SER A 137 -9.07 11.05 -16.61
CA SER A 137 -7.72 10.75 -16.13
C SER A 137 -7.78 10.54 -14.63
N TYR A 138 -7.00 9.59 -14.13
CA TYR A 138 -7.07 9.23 -12.72
C TYR A 138 -5.74 8.68 -12.19
N ARG A 139 -5.60 8.73 -10.88
CA ARG A 139 -4.60 8.01 -10.10
C ARG A 139 -5.30 7.36 -8.92
N GLY A 140 -5.12 6.04 -8.78
CA GLY A 140 -5.67 5.21 -7.72
C GLY A 140 -4.60 4.81 -6.72
N GLU A 141 -4.87 5.03 -5.44
CA GLU A 141 -3.98 4.76 -4.32
C GLU A 141 -4.71 3.96 -3.24
N LEU A 142 -3.98 3.13 -2.51
CA LEU A 142 -4.43 2.53 -1.27
C LEU A 142 -4.37 3.57 -0.12
N ALA A 143 -4.88 3.19 1.06
CA ALA A 143 -4.87 4.06 2.24
C ALA A 143 -3.48 4.47 2.71
N ASP A 144 -2.44 3.68 2.40
CA ASP A 144 -1.04 3.96 2.72
C ASP A 144 -0.33 4.85 1.68
N GLY A 145 -1.03 5.23 0.61
CA GLY A 145 -0.52 6.05 -0.49
C GLY A 145 0.17 5.26 -1.60
N SER A 146 0.23 3.93 -1.52
CA SER A 146 0.76 3.10 -2.60
C SER A 146 -0.17 3.13 -3.81
N VAL A 147 0.41 3.37 -5.00
CA VAL A 147 -0.34 3.46 -6.26
C VAL A 147 -0.60 2.06 -6.79
N PHE A 148 -1.86 1.72 -7.03
CA PHE A 148 -2.23 0.44 -7.63
C PHE A 148 -2.63 0.56 -9.10
N ASP A 149 -3.09 1.76 -9.54
CA ASP A 149 -3.45 2.01 -10.94
C ASP A 149 -3.42 3.51 -11.26
N GLU A 150 -3.00 3.87 -12.46
CA GLU A 150 -3.06 5.25 -12.95
C GLU A 150 -3.19 5.31 -14.46
N SER A 151 -3.90 6.31 -14.95
CA SER A 151 -3.96 6.58 -16.40
C SER A 151 -2.91 7.61 -16.79
N THR A 152 -1.94 7.21 -17.62
CA THR A 152 -0.96 8.14 -18.21
C THR A 152 -1.55 8.99 -19.35
N THR A 153 -2.65 8.53 -19.93
CA THR A 153 -3.43 9.22 -20.98
C THR A 153 -4.92 9.12 -20.70
N PRO A 154 -5.76 10.09 -21.16
CA PRO A 154 -7.21 10.02 -20.96
C PRO A 154 -7.81 8.72 -21.48
N GLN A 155 -8.64 8.07 -20.68
CA GLN A 155 -9.28 6.78 -20.97
C GLN A 155 -10.79 6.93 -21.07
N TRP A 156 -11.42 6.21 -22.02
CA TRP A 156 -12.86 6.15 -22.15
C TRP A 156 -13.42 4.88 -21.49
N PHE A 157 -14.37 5.06 -20.59
CA PHE A 157 -15.08 3.97 -19.93
C PHE A 157 -16.59 4.09 -20.15
N ARG A 158 -17.27 2.97 -20.14
CA ARG A 158 -18.72 2.92 -19.97
C ARG A 158 -19.02 3.03 -18.48
N LEU A 159 -19.96 3.89 -18.11
CA LEU A 159 -20.27 4.13 -16.70
C LEU A 159 -20.80 2.85 -16.01
N ASP A 160 -21.55 2.02 -16.71
CA ASP A 160 -22.10 0.76 -16.21
C ASP A 160 -21.05 -0.33 -15.94
N SER A 161 -19.85 -0.23 -16.50
CA SER A 161 -18.76 -1.20 -16.32
C SER A 161 -17.80 -0.87 -15.16
N LEU A 162 -18.00 0.26 -14.48
CA LEU A 162 -17.14 0.74 -13.41
C LEU A 162 -17.55 0.20 -12.04
N ILE A 163 -16.66 0.25 -11.05
CA ILE A 163 -16.98 -0.06 -9.65
C ILE A 163 -18.10 0.87 -9.14
N ALA A 164 -18.86 0.40 -8.15
CA ALA A 164 -20.05 1.10 -7.64
C ALA A 164 -19.73 2.52 -7.15
N GLY A 165 -18.60 2.68 -6.47
CA GLY A 165 -18.11 3.97 -5.98
C GLY A 165 -17.87 4.99 -7.09
N TRP A 166 -17.23 4.58 -8.19
CA TRP A 166 -17.03 5.45 -9.35
C TRP A 166 -18.35 5.83 -10.02
N ARG A 167 -19.25 4.86 -10.21
CA ARG A 167 -20.55 5.13 -10.82
C ARG A 167 -21.32 6.18 -10.04
N SER A 168 -21.41 6.04 -8.72
CA SER A 168 -22.15 6.98 -7.86
C SER A 168 -21.53 8.37 -7.85
N ALA A 169 -20.21 8.47 -7.87
CA ALA A 169 -19.49 9.74 -7.92
C ALA A 169 -19.64 10.43 -9.28
N LEU A 170 -19.38 9.71 -10.38
CA LEU A 170 -19.41 10.25 -11.74
C LEU A 170 -20.80 10.73 -12.17
N LEU A 171 -21.88 10.08 -11.71
CA LEU A 171 -23.25 10.56 -11.95
C LEU A 171 -23.52 11.96 -11.35
N GLN A 172 -22.74 12.36 -10.36
CA GLN A 172 -22.86 13.68 -9.73
C GLN A 172 -21.76 14.65 -10.17
N MET A 173 -20.71 14.12 -10.79
CA MET A 173 -19.50 14.88 -11.16
C MET A 173 -19.72 15.67 -12.45
N PRO A 174 -19.57 17.00 -12.44
CA PRO A 174 -19.65 17.79 -13.66
C PRO A 174 -18.47 17.52 -14.61
N LYS A 175 -18.72 17.58 -15.91
CA LYS A 175 -17.66 17.57 -16.95
C LYS A 175 -16.67 18.71 -16.68
N GLY A 176 -15.39 18.42 -16.71
CA GLY A 176 -14.28 19.32 -16.40
C GLY A 176 -13.92 19.36 -14.91
N ALA A 177 -14.71 18.77 -14.03
CA ALA A 177 -14.41 18.75 -12.61
C ALA A 177 -13.21 17.85 -12.28
N HIS A 178 -12.57 18.16 -11.15
CA HIS A 178 -11.50 17.39 -10.55
C HIS A 178 -11.88 17.09 -9.10
N TRP A 179 -12.02 15.83 -8.77
CA TRP A 179 -12.43 15.37 -7.45
C TRP A 179 -11.42 14.38 -6.87
N ARG A 180 -11.22 14.45 -5.56
CA ARG A 180 -10.64 13.36 -4.78
C ARG A 180 -11.78 12.52 -4.23
N LEU A 181 -11.74 11.21 -4.49
CA LEU A 181 -12.70 10.25 -4.01
C LEU A 181 -12.04 9.34 -2.98
N VAL A 182 -12.75 9.04 -1.89
CA VAL A 182 -12.40 7.92 -1.00
C VAL A 182 -13.56 6.95 -1.03
N ILE A 183 -13.30 5.75 -1.51
CA ILE A 183 -14.31 4.74 -1.82
C ILE A 183 -14.18 3.61 -0.80
N PRO A 184 -15.20 3.33 0.01
CA PRO A 184 -15.22 2.18 0.89
C PRO A 184 -15.08 0.88 0.10
N SER A 185 -14.51 -0.15 0.71
CA SER A 185 -14.24 -1.42 0.03
C SER A 185 -15.49 -2.08 -0.53
N ASP A 186 -16.64 -1.99 0.16
CA ASP A 186 -17.94 -2.51 -0.29
C ASP A 186 -18.49 -1.82 -1.55
N GLN A 187 -17.97 -0.64 -1.90
CA GLN A 187 -18.26 0.09 -3.13
C GLN A 187 -17.17 -0.12 -4.21
N ALA A 188 -16.18 -0.97 -3.94
CA ALA A 188 -15.05 -1.29 -4.81
C ALA A 188 -14.90 -2.81 -4.97
N TYR A 189 -13.92 -3.43 -4.31
CA TYR A 189 -13.57 -4.85 -4.48
C TYR A 189 -13.89 -5.71 -3.25
N GLY A 190 -14.44 -5.13 -2.19
CA GLY A 190 -14.99 -5.84 -1.04
C GLY A 190 -13.99 -6.69 -0.25
N GLU A 191 -14.50 -7.83 0.22
CA GLU A 191 -13.75 -8.80 1.01
C GLU A 191 -12.75 -9.64 0.19
N ASP A 192 -12.91 -9.66 -1.13
CA ASP A 192 -12.03 -10.43 -2.02
C ASP A 192 -10.79 -9.64 -2.44
N GLY A 193 -10.86 -8.30 -2.46
CA GLY A 193 -9.81 -7.47 -3.04
C GLY A 193 -9.70 -7.64 -4.56
N ALA A 194 -8.54 -7.32 -5.16
CA ALA A 194 -8.28 -7.53 -6.58
C ALA A 194 -6.80 -7.82 -6.87
N GLY A 195 -6.54 -9.05 -7.31
CA GLY A 195 -5.18 -9.53 -7.61
C GLY A 195 -4.24 -9.33 -6.42
N ASP A 196 -2.96 -9.10 -6.73
CA ASP A 196 -1.92 -8.85 -5.71
C ASP A 196 -1.81 -7.39 -5.28
N LEU A 197 -2.56 -6.49 -5.94
CA LEU A 197 -2.43 -5.05 -5.76
C LEU A 197 -3.43 -4.45 -4.79
N ILE A 198 -4.63 -5.01 -4.69
CA ILE A 198 -5.70 -4.48 -3.82
C ILE A 198 -6.09 -5.53 -2.78
N PRO A 199 -5.65 -5.36 -1.53
CA PRO A 199 -5.97 -6.29 -0.45
C PRO A 199 -7.47 -6.37 -0.13
N PRO A 200 -7.94 -7.46 0.51
CA PRO A 200 -9.26 -7.54 1.10
C PRO A 200 -9.58 -6.33 2.01
N HIS A 201 -10.81 -5.82 1.91
CA HIS A 201 -11.29 -4.67 2.68
C HIS A 201 -10.49 -3.38 2.51
N ALA A 202 -9.75 -3.22 1.41
CA ALA A 202 -8.99 -2.01 1.15
C ALA A 202 -9.91 -0.88 0.66
N PRO A 203 -10.00 0.26 1.38
CA PRO A 203 -10.61 1.46 0.83
C PRO A 203 -9.69 2.05 -0.24
N LEU A 204 -10.28 2.61 -1.28
CA LEU A 204 -9.55 3.17 -2.41
C LEU A 204 -9.61 4.69 -2.43
N VAL A 205 -8.49 5.32 -2.73
CA VAL A 205 -8.39 6.77 -2.92
C VAL A 205 -8.13 7.04 -4.39
N PHE A 206 -8.93 7.93 -4.98
CA PHE A 206 -8.71 8.35 -6.36
C PHE A 206 -8.59 9.87 -6.46
N ASP A 207 -7.59 10.31 -7.20
CA ASP A 207 -7.56 11.62 -7.84
C ASP A 207 -8.18 11.44 -9.23
N LEU A 208 -9.35 12.05 -9.48
CA LEU A 208 -10.17 11.79 -10.65
C LEU A 208 -10.55 13.08 -11.38
N ARG A 209 -10.29 13.15 -12.67
CA ARG A 209 -10.71 14.24 -13.54
C ARG A 209 -11.67 13.72 -14.60
N LEU A 210 -12.86 14.29 -14.67
CA LEU A 210 -13.84 14.01 -15.73
C LEU A 210 -13.62 14.96 -16.89
N LEU A 211 -13.03 14.49 -17.97
CA LEU A 211 -12.62 15.31 -19.10
C LEU A 211 -13.72 15.49 -20.13
N ASP A 212 -14.45 14.40 -20.43
CA ASP A 212 -15.54 14.43 -21.42
C ASP A 212 -16.65 13.43 -21.10
N VAL A 213 -17.81 13.66 -21.66
CA VAL A 213 -19.03 12.84 -21.54
C VAL A 213 -19.62 12.64 -22.91
N ALA A 214 -19.92 11.39 -23.27
CA ALA A 214 -20.61 11.01 -24.51
C ALA A 214 -21.77 10.05 -24.20
N ASP A 215 -22.91 10.23 -24.84
CA ASP A 215 -24.10 9.36 -24.73
C ASP A 215 -24.05 8.19 -25.73
#